data_cb175a0ab0877aeb5c002d14a6f55b5d
#
_entry.id   cb175a0ab0877aeb5c002d14a6f55b5d
#
_cell.length_a   1.000
_cell.length_b   1.000
_cell.length_c   1.000
_cell.angle_alpha   90.00
_cell.angle_beta   90.00
_cell.angle_gamma   90.00
#
_symmetry.space_group_name_H-M   'P 1'
#
loop_
_entity.id
_entity.type
_entity.pdbx_description
1 polymer ?
#
loop_
_entity_poly.entity_id
_entity_poly.type
_entity_poly.pdbx_seq_one_letter_code
_entity_poly.pdbx_strand_id
1 'polypeptide(L)'
;MWPGVPPRATFFPNLCKGADDAIHGLIRAGALILTGTDAPAPGVSYGVSVHSELELLVADGMSPVQALAAATSVAARAFHLSDRGLIRPGMRADLLLVQGNPTENILDTRNIVAVWKRGIRVQRQSATR
;
A
#
# COMPACT_ATOMS: atom_id res chain seq x y z
N MET A 1 -8.05 12.65 -8.55
CA MET A 1 -6.74 12.56 -9.24
C MET A 1 -5.78 13.48 -8.51
N TRP A 2 -4.68 12.97 -7.96
CA TRP A 2 -3.70 13.79 -7.23
C TRP A 2 -2.89 14.60 -8.26
N PRO A 3 -2.79 15.95 -8.14
CA PRO A 3 -2.01 16.75 -9.07
C PRO A 3 -0.52 16.44 -8.90
N GLY A 4 0.15 16.02 -9.97
CA GLY A 4 1.60 15.84 -10.01
C GLY A 4 2.13 14.40 -10.19
N VAL A 5 1.26 13.39 -10.20
CA VAL A 5 1.68 12.04 -10.60
C VAL A 5 1.35 11.86 -12.08
N PRO A 6 2.35 11.79 -12.96
CA PRO A 6 2.09 11.53 -14.38
C PRO A 6 1.50 10.12 -14.54
N PRO A 7 0.58 9.92 -15.50
CA PRO A 7 0.09 8.57 -15.79
C PRO A 7 1.28 7.66 -16.17
N ARG A 8 1.21 6.40 -15.73
CA ARG A 8 2.23 5.34 -15.93
C ARG A 8 2.89 5.35 -17.33
N ALA A 9 2.13 5.73 -18.35
CA ALA A 9 2.54 5.68 -19.76
C ALA A 9 3.54 6.78 -20.19
N THR A 10 3.78 7.82 -19.39
CA THR A 10 4.46 9.02 -19.87
C THR A 10 5.98 8.97 -19.74
N PHE A 11 6.54 8.18 -18.83
CA PHE A 11 7.99 8.19 -18.58
C PHE A 11 8.75 7.07 -19.34
N PHE A 12 8.22 5.86 -19.42
CA PHE A 12 8.86 4.73 -20.12
C PHE A 12 7.80 3.68 -20.53
N PRO A 13 7.09 3.84 -21.65
CA PRO A 13 5.95 3.00 -22.01
C PRO A 13 6.29 1.50 -22.13
N ASN A 14 7.50 1.15 -22.52
CA ASN A 14 7.92 -0.25 -22.66
C ASN A 14 8.52 -0.84 -21.38
N LEU A 15 9.08 -0.03 -20.48
CA LEU A 15 9.64 -0.48 -19.22
C LEU A 15 8.54 -0.89 -18.24
N CYS A 16 7.44 -0.13 -18.19
CA CYS A 16 6.29 -0.43 -17.35
C CYS A 16 5.59 -1.72 -17.77
N LYS A 17 5.45 -1.95 -19.08
CA LYS A 17 4.81 -3.18 -19.60
C LYS A 17 5.57 -4.44 -19.18
N GLY A 18 6.89 -4.45 -19.23
CA GLY A 18 7.69 -5.58 -18.77
C GLY A 18 7.56 -5.84 -17.26
N ALA A 19 7.44 -4.77 -16.44
CA ALA A 19 7.19 -4.88 -15.02
C ALA A 19 5.79 -5.46 -14.72
N ASP A 20 4.76 -4.98 -15.42
CA ASP A 20 3.39 -5.48 -15.27
C ASP A 20 3.30 -6.98 -15.65
N ASP A 21 3.89 -7.38 -16.78
CA ASP A 21 3.91 -8.78 -17.21
C ASP A 21 4.64 -9.68 -16.20
N ALA A 22 5.73 -9.19 -15.59
CA ALA A 22 6.47 -9.92 -14.56
C ALA A 22 5.65 -10.08 -13.27
N ILE A 23 5.02 -9.00 -12.78
CA ILE A 23 4.16 -9.04 -11.57
C ILE A 23 2.96 -9.97 -11.81
N HIS A 24 2.27 -9.88 -12.94
CA HIS A 24 1.21 -10.82 -13.31
C HIS A 24 1.68 -12.26 -13.30
N GLY A 25 2.88 -12.53 -13.82
CA GLY A 25 3.48 -13.87 -13.82
C GLY A 25 3.74 -14.40 -12.41
N LEU A 26 4.30 -13.54 -11.54
CA LEU A 26 4.59 -13.86 -10.13
C LEU A 26 3.30 -14.12 -9.33
N ILE A 27 2.27 -13.28 -9.52
CA ILE A 27 0.96 -13.47 -8.86
C ILE A 27 0.35 -14.81 -9.25
N ARG A 28 0.35 -15.15 -10.56
CA ARG A 28 -0.19 -16.44 -11.05
C ARG A 28 0.61 -17.64 -10.57
N ALA A 29 1.91 -17.47 -10.39
CA ALA A 29 2.78 -18.53 -9.84
C ALA A 29 2.63 -18.70 -8.32
N GLY A 30 1.80 -17.88 -7.65
CA GLY A 30 1.64 -17.92 -6.20
C GLY A 30 2.86 -17.41 -5.42
N ALA A 31 3.69 -16.60 -6.04
CA ALA A 31 4.86 -16.00 -5.38
C ALA A 31 4.44 -15.09 -4.21
N LEU A 32 5.26 -15.06 -3.16
CA LEU A 32 5.07 -14.16 -2.05
C LEU A 32 5.42 -12.73 -2.48
N ILE A 33 4.40 -11.87 -2.58
CA ILE A 33 4.56 -10.47 -2.94
C ILE A 33 4.37 -9.60 -1.72
N LEU A 34 5.27 -8.65 -1.53
CA LEU A 34 5.24 -7.64 -0.48
C LEU A 34 5.12 -6.26 -1.11
N THR A 35 4.41 -5.37 -0.43
CA THR A 35 4.34 -3.94 -0.80
C THR A 35 5.61 -3.22 -0.35
N GLY A 36 6.27 -2.48 -1.25
CA GLY A 36 7.47 -1.71 -0.93
C GLY A 36 7.75 -0.63 -1.97
N THR A 37 7.54 0.65 -1.61
CA THR A 37 7.57 1.78 -2.55
C THR A 37 8.95 2.28 -2.92
N ASP A 38 9.99 1.84 -2.22
CA ASP A 38 11.37 2.35 -2.35
C ASP A 38 11.50 3.88 -2.21
N ALA A 39 10.64 4.46 -1.36
CA ALA A 39 10.71 5.90 -1.08
C ALA A 39 11.93 6.25 -0.20
N PRO A 40 12.65 7.36 -0.49
CA PRO A 40 12.39 8.37 -1.52
C PRO A 40 13.14 8.08 -2.82
N ALA A 41 12.47 7.55 -3.83
CA ALA A 41 12.98 7.46 -5.19
C ALA A 41 12.34 8.56 -6.07
N PRO A 42 12.91 8.90 -7.25
CA PRO A 42 12.28 9.85 -8.16
C PRO A 42 10.84 9.47 -8.49
N GLY A 43 9.89 10.37 -8.21
CA GLY A 43 8.45 10.15 -8.39
C GLY A 43 7.75 9.39 -7.25
N VAL A 44 8.49 9.00 -6.20
CA VAL A 44 7.96 8.25 -5.05
C VAL A 44 8.03 9.10 -3.79
N SER A 45 6.92 9.18 -3.05
CA SER A 45 6.79 9.98 -1.83
C SER A 45 6.40 9.12 -0.63
N TYR A 46 6.96 9.43 0.54
CA TYR A 46 6.57 8.76 1.78
C TYR A 46 5.06 8.86 2.04
N GLY A 47 4.47 7.76 2.45
CA GLY A 47 3.05 7.66 2.80
C GLY A 47 2.11 7.61 1.59
N VAL A 48 2.22 8.55 0.66
CA VAL A 48 1.30 8.64 -0.48
C VAL A 48 1.48 7.49 -1.47
N SER A 49 2.73 7.14 -1.77
CA SER A 49 3.02 6.15 -2.81
C SER A 49 2.60 4.73 -2.42
N VAL A 50 2.46 4.41 -1.12
CA VAL A 50 1.96 3.08 -0.71
C VAL A 50 0.53 2.83 -1.20
N HIS A 51 -0.32 3.86 -1.24
CA HIS A 51 -1.67 3.72 -1.77
C HIS A 51 -1.66 3.43 -3.28
N SER A 52 -0.77 4.13 -4.02
CA SER A 52 -0.60 3.87 -5.46
C SER A 52 -0.09 2.47 -5.73
N GLU A 53 0.82 1.97 -4.91
CA GLU A 53 1.32 0.61 -5.04
C GLU A 53 0.25 -0.45 -4.77
N LEU A 54 -0.58 -0.25 -3.75
CA LEU A 54 -1.73 -1.12 -3.50
C LEU A 54 -2.71 -1.15 -4.70
N GLU A 55 -2.96 0.02 -5.30
CA GLU A 55 -3.79 0.14 -6.52
C GLU A 55 -3.17 -0.64 -7.69
N LEU A 56 -1.85 -0.54 -7.87
CA LEU A 56 -1.13 -1.24 -8.91
C LEU A 56 -1.18 -2.76 -8.71
N LEU A 57 -0.95 -3.26 -7.50
CA LEU A 57 -1.05 -4.68 -7.19
C LEU A 57 -2.44 -5.24 -7.47
N VAL A 58 -3.50 -4.45 -7.21
CA VAL A 58 -4.87 -4.84 -7.55
C VAL A 58 -5.09 -4.83 -9.06
N ALA A 59 -4.59 -3.82 -9.78
CA ALA A 59 -4.65 -3.76 -11.25
C ALA A 59 -3.89 -4.93 -11.89
N ASP A 60 -2.82 -5.38 -11.25
CA ASP A 60 -1.99 -6.51 -11.68
C ASP A 60 -2.54 -7.89 -11.26
N GLY A 61 -3.76 -7.93 -10.68
CA GLY A 61 -4.50 -9.18 -10.45
C GLY A 61 -4.60 -9.68 -9.02
N MET A 62 -4.09 -8.95 -8.03
CA MET A 62 -4.39 -9.23 -6.63
C MET A 62 -5.82 -8.80 -6.27
N SER A 63 -6.48 -9.53 -5.37
CA SER A 63 -7.66 -8.97 -4.71
C SER A 63 -7.26 -7.83 -3.77
N PRO A 64 -8.17 -6.88 -3.47
CA PRO A 64 -7.89 -5.82 -2.49
C PRO A 64 -7.42 -6.37 -1.13
N VAL A 65 -7.99 -7.49 -0.67
CA VAL A 65 -7.59 -8.17 0.56
C VAL A 65 -6.15 -8.69 0.48
N GLN A 66 -5.74 -9.25 -0.65
CA GLN A 66 -4.37 -9.72 -0.86
C GLN A 66 -3.36 -8.56 -0.87
N ALA A 67 -3.69 -7.45 -1.55
CA ALA A 67 -2.85 -6.26 -1.58
C ALA A 67 -2.69 -5.65 -0.19
N LEU A 68 -3.78 -5.54 0.60
CA LEU A 68 -3.73 -5.10 2.00
C LEU A 68 -2.88 -6.02 2.87
N ALA A 69 -3.01 -7.33 2.69
CA ALA A 69 -2.21 -8.31 3.41
C ALA A 69 -0.72 -8.20 3.05
N ALA A 70 -0.38 -7.96 1.77
CA ALA A 70 0.98 -7.74 1.29
C ALA A 70 1.65 -6.54 1.98
N ALA A 71 0.87 -5.49 2.31
CA ALA A 71 1.34 -4.31 3.03
C ALA A 71 1.34 -4.47 4.57
N THR A 72 0.76 -5.53 5.11
CA THR A 72 0.53 -5.68 6.56
C THR A 72 0.98 -7.04 7.08
N SER A 73 0.08 -8.01 7.14
CA SER A 73 0.33 -9.30 7.80
C SER A 73 1.35 -10.17 7.07
N VAL A 74 1.38 -10.12 5.74
CA VAL A 74 2.33 -10.88 4.93
C VAL A 74 3.73 -10.28 5.06
N ALA A 75 3.85 -8.94 4.97
CA ALA A 75 5.11 -8.24 5.18
C ALA A 75 5.64 -8.47 6.61
N ALA A 76 4.80 -8.32 7.63
CA ALA A 76 5.19 -8.56 9.02
C ALA A 76 5.73 -9.99 9.22
N ARG A 77 5.07 -10.98 8.65
CA ARG A 77 5.51 -12.38 8.73
C ARG A 77 6.83 -12.61 8.00
N ALA A 78 7.00 -12.07 6.79
CA ALA A 78 8.21 -12.22 5.99
C ALA A 78 9.44 -11.62 6.68
N PHE A 79 9.27 -10.52 7.42
CA PHE A 79 10.33 -9.88 8.20
C PHE A 79 10.38 -10.31 9.67
N HIS A 80 9.67 -11.37 10.05
CA HIS A 80 9.62 -11.91 11.42
C HIS A 80 9.19 -10.89 12.49
N LEU A 81 8.30 -9.96 12.13
CA LEU A 81 7.74 -8.94 13.01
C LEU A 81 6.48 -9.48 13.69
N SER A 82 6.63 -10.16 14.82
CA SER A 82 5.55 -10.90 15.48
C SER A 82 4.54 -10.01 16.21
N ASP A 83 4.86 -8.73 16.43
CA ASP A 83 4.06 -7.79 17.23
C ASP A 83 3.11 -6.90 16.40
N ARG A 84 3.06 -7.06 15.09
CA ARG A 84 2.31 -6.18 14.17
C ARG A 84 1.77 -6.88 12.94
N GLY A 85 1.05 -6.13 12.07
CA GLY A 85 0.50 -6.62 10.80
C GLY A 85 -0.89 -7.21 10.92
N LEU A 86 -1.42 -7.37 12.14
CA LEU A 86 -2.77 -7.87 12.42
C LEU A 86 -3.40 -7.08 13.56
N ILE A 87 -4.73 -7.00 13.58
CA ILE A 87 -5.51 -6.44 14.70
C ILE A 87 -5.89 -7.59 15.61
N ARG A 88 -5.16 -7.73 16.73
CA ARG A 88 -5.40 -8.74 17.77
C ARG A 88 -5.01 -8.19 19.14
N PRO A 89 -5.63 -8.67 20.24
CA PRO A 89 -5.15 -8.38 21.59
C PRO A 89 -3.66 -8.73 21.75
N GLY A 90 -2.89 -7.86 22.40
CA GLY A 90 -1.45 -8.01 22.61
C GLY A 90 -0.57 -7.55 21.43
N MET A 91 -1.15 -7.24 20.26
CA MET A 91 -0.40 -6.69 19.15
C MET A 91 -0.21 -5.18 19.30
N ARG A 92 0.82 -4.69 18.65
CA ARG A 92 1.13 -3.27 18.59
C ARG A 92 0.05 -2.52 17.83
N ALA A 93 -0.53 -1.51 18.47
CA ALA A 93 -1.62 -0.70 17.91
C ALA A 93 -1.08 0.37 16.96
N ASP A 94 -0.50 -0.05 15.83
CA ASP A 94 -0.21 0.79 14.67
C ASP A 94 -1.40 0.63 13.71
N LEU A 95 -2.35 1.58 13.73
CA LEU A 95 -3.64 1.44 13.08
C LEU A 95 -3.90 2.59 12.12
N LEU A 96 -4.54 2.28 11.00
CA LEU A 96 -5.07 3.23 10.05
C LEU A 96 -6.59 3.07 9.99
N LEU A 97 -7.32 4.13 10.28
CA LEU A 97 -8.76 4.20 10.07
C LEU A 97 -9.03 4.95 8.77
N VAL A 98 -9.79 4.33 7.89
CA VAL A 98 -10.23 4.94 6.62
C VAL A 98 -11.74 4.97 6.54
N GLN A 99 -12.27 5.88 5.74
CA GLN A 99 -13.68 5.89 5.38
C GLN A 99 -13.88 5.04 4.13
N GLY A 100 -14.88 4.14 4.14
CA GLY A 100 -15.15 3.20 3.07
C GLY A 100 -14.74 1.77 3.43
N ASN A 101 -14.66 0.91 2.43
CA ASN A 101 -14.30 -0.50 2.60
C ASN A 101 -13.13 -0.88 1.69
N PRO A 102 -11.86 -0.75 2.13
CA PRO A 102 -10.70 -1.05 1.31
C PRO A 102 -10.55 -2.54 0.96
N THR A 103 -11.34 -3.42 1.55
CA THR A 103 -11.37 -4.85 1.19
C THR A 103 -12.18 -5.11 -0.08
N GLU A 104 -13.02 -4.17 -0.48
CA GLU A 104 -13.81 -4.17 -1.72
C GLU A 104 -13.25 -3.18 -2.74
N ASN A 105 -12.91 -1.97 -2.28
CA ASN A 105 -12.35 -0.91 -3.11
C ASN A 105 -11.04 -0.41 -2.51
N ILE A 106 -9.92 -0.80 -3.08
CA ILE A 106 -8.59 -0.46 -2.59
C ILE A 106 -8.33 1.06 -2.55
N LEU A 107 -9.02 1.86 -3.36
CA LEU A 107 -8.92 3.33 -3.38
C LEU A 107 -9.36 3.95 -2.05
N ASP A 108 -10.19 3.27 -1.27
CA ASP A 108 -10.66 3.76 0.03
C ASP A 108 -9.52 3.85 1.06
N THR A 109 -8.38 3.20 0.82
CA THR A 109 -7.17 3.40 1.64
C THR A 109 -6.71 4.85 1.69
N ARG A 110 -7.05 5.66 0.69
CA ARG A 110 -6.72 7.10 0.61
C ARG A 110 -7.58 7.96 1.52
N ASN A 111 -8.77 7.49 1.90
CA ASN A 111 -9.76 8.23 2.70
C ASN A 111 -9.42 8.16 4.20
N ILE A 112 -8.21 8.60 4.57
CA ILE A 112 -7.68 8.48 5.93
C ILE A 112 -8.44 9.38 6.91
N VAL A 113 -9.07 8.76 7.91
CA VAL A 113 -9.78 9.42 9.01
C VAL A 113 -8.86 9.63 10.20
N ALA A 114 -8.08 8.61 10.58
CA ALA A 114 -7.18 8.68 11.72
C ALA A 114 -6.02 7.66 11.60
N VAL A 115 -4.93 7.99 12.27
CA VAL A 115 -3.73 7.15 12.37
C VAL A 115 -3.35 7.01 13.84
N TRP A 116 -3.00 5.80 14.26
CA TRP A 116 -2.41 5.54 15.58
C TRP A 116 -1.05 4.88 15.40
N LYS A 117 -0.10 5.29 16.23
CA LYS A 117 1.21 4.66 16.35
C LYS A 117 1.43 4.26 17.80
N ARG A 118 1.59 2.96 18.03
CA ARG A 118 1.69 2.37 19.38
C ARG A 118 0.53 2.77 20.29
N GLY A 119 -0.69 2.82 19.76
CA GLY A 119 -1.89 3.21 20.50
C GLY A 119 -2.10 4.73 20.67
N ILE A 120 -1.13 5.55 20.29
CA ILE A 120 -1.23 7.02 20.38
C ILE A 120 -1.73 7.56 19.05
N ARG A 121 -2.83 8.34 19.09
CA ARG A 121 -3.37 8.98 17.89
C ARG A 121 -2.40 10.04 17.39
N VAL A 122 -2.01 9.92 16.12
CA VAL A 122 -1.15 10.90 15.45
C VAL A 122 -1.99 12.13 15.11
N GLN A 123 -1.55 13.31 15.57
CA GLN A 123 -2.15 14.57 15.15
C GLN A 123 -1.73 14.88 13.71
N ARG A 124 -2.67 14.96 12.79
CA ARG A 124 -2.39 15.42 11.43
C ARG A 124 -2.27 16.95 11.48
N GLN A 125 -1.11 17.48 11.14
CA GLN A 125 -1.00 18.92 10.88
C GLN A 125 -1.89 19.24 9.68
N SER A 126 -2.85 20.13 9.87
CA SER A 126 -3.58 20.72 8.74
C SER A 126 -2.55 21.42 7.87
N ALA A 127 -2.46 21.01 6.59
CA ALA A 127 -1.67 21.78 5.64
C ALA A 127 -2.23 23.22 5.65
N THR A 128 -1.45 24.14 6.17
CA THR A 128 -1.74 25.56 6.02
C THR A 128 -1.69 25.84 4.52
N ARG A 129 -2.83 26.29 3.97
CA ARG A 129 -2.95 26.71 2.55
C ARG A 129 -2.12 27.96 2.31
#